data_0583d260b67167b2f9f9d16b6899c5cd
#
_entry.id   0583d260b67167b2f9f9d16b6899c5cd
#
_cell.length_a   1.000
_cell.length_b   1.000
_cell.length_c   1.000
_cell.angle_alpha   90.00
_cell.angle_beta   90.00
_cell.angle_gamma   90.00
#
_symmetry.space_group_name_H-M   'P 1'
#
loop_
_entity.id
_entity.type
_entity.pdbx_description
1 polymer ?
#
loop_
_entity_poly.entity_id
_entity_poly.type
_entity_poly.pdbx_seq_one_letter_code
_entity_poly.pdbx_strand_id
1 'polypeptide(L)'
;MSIEALDQNHRAKLARNSLRVCFLLLGIVSMGWVPRIPEIKDLVGLSNGVFGFVLLGATFGSITGAQLAGRLMHTFGSQKVIFAGVLIMPSGLAGMGLATNAVALFLTLFTMGLGYALIDMCYNFQATVVEKILGRRYMSSFHAMWSVGAFVTTVLGGALTRYISPRTNLISIAIVSVIAYLIAAYYLLPSAIDGHKGEEDHEAKIPLFGKSVMPLWFLGFGLLASLVGEGAASDWSAILLRDEMGYGKGIYASAFASFALAMIVSRFLGDRALDYFGPARLVKLGGYIGGSIWGAALAISIPMSDAYPIPALIIVNIGFIAAGLGIGPMFPAFILAASKTPGIAPAVAISRVGVIGIAGFFFGPTITGLIAEYTNLSIGMAYPVIMLILAGFLSKSIKTGKN
;
A
#
# COMPACT_ATOMS: atom_id res chain seq x y z
N MET A 1 -35.38 -1.20 22.26
CA MET A 1 -34.40 -1.83 21.33
C MET A 1 -34.77 -3.30 21.28
N SER A 2 -35.08 -3.86 20.10
CA SER A 2 -35.50 -5.26 19.98
C SER A 2 -34.35 -6.22 20.31
N ILE A 3 -34.66 -7.47 20.69
CA ILE A 3 -33.63 -8.50 20.96
C ILE A 3 -32.76 -8.75 19.75
N GLU A 4 -33.32 -8.69 18.54
CA GLU A 4 -32.57 -8.78 17.28
C GLU A 4 -31.56 -7.62 17.09
N ALA A 5 -31.92 -6.39 17.45
CA ALA A 5 -31.03 -5.25 17.39
C ALA A 5 -29.89 -5.33 18.41
N LEU A 6 -30.11 -5.94 19.55
CA LEU A 6 -29.08 -6.24 20.57
C LEU A 6 -28.09 -7.29 20.06
N ASP A 7 -28.57 -8.37 19.44
CA ASP A 7 -27.74 -9.43 18.86
C ASP A 7 -26.89 -8.86 17.68
N GLN A 8 -27.49 -8.05 16.81
CA GLN A 8 -26.82 -7.42 15.68
C GLN A 8 -25.72 -6.45 16.13
N ASN A 9 -25.97 -5.68 17.18
CA ASN A 9 -24.98 -4.75 17.75
C ASN A 9 -23.81 -5.51 18.42
N HIS A 10 -24.07 -6.62 19.08
CA HIS A 10 -23.05 -7.49 19.65
C HIS A 10 -22.17 -8.10 18.55
N ARG A 11 -22.77 -8.65 17.50
CA ARG A 11 -22.05 -9.21 16.33
C ARG A 11 -21.20 -8.15 15.62
N ALA A 12 -21.71 -6.92 15.46
CA ALA A 12 -20.95 -5.83 14.86
C ALA A 12 -19.73 -5.43 15.71
N LYS A 13 -19.81 -5.51 17.06
CA LYS A 13 -18.65 -5.28 17.94
C LYS A 13 -17.58 -6.37 17.79
N LEU A 14 -17.99 -7.63 17.67
CA LEU A 14 -17.07 -8.74 17.39
C LEU A 14 -16.42 -8.57 16.03
N ALA A 15 -17.21 -8.31 14.98
CA ALA A 15 -16.71 -8.07 13.63
C ALA A 15 -15.74 -6.88 13.56
N ARG A 16 -16.00 -5.77 14.29
CA ARG A 16 -15.08 -4.64 14.40
C ARG A 16 -13.70 -5.07 14.95
N ASN A 17 -13.68 -5.86 16.02
CA ASN A 17 -12.42 -6.31 16.61
C ASN A 17 -11.71 -7.31 15.68
N SER A 18 -12.47 -8.20 15.06
CA SER A 18 -11.95 -9.10 14.03
C SER A 18 -11.37 -8.36 12.84
N LEU A 19 -12.03 -7.31 12.31
CA LEU A 19 -11.51 -6.49 11.23
C LEU A 19 -10.17 -5.86 11.58
N ARG A 20 -9.95 -5.42 12.82
CA ARG A 20 -8.63 -4.92 13.25
C ARG A 20 -7.55 -5.97 13.10
N VAL A 21 -7.83 -7.20 13.51
CA VAL A 21 -6.89 -8.33 13.34
C VAL A 21 -6.70 -8.65 11.85
N CYS A 22 -7.77 -8.65 11.07
CA CYS A 22 -7.73 -8.90 9.64
C CYS A 22 -6.86 -7.86 8.90
N PHE A 23 -7.02 -6.57 9.20
CA PHE A 23 -6.18 -5.51 8.61
C PHE A 23 -4.72 -5.60 9.07
N LEU A 24 -4.47 -5.97 10.34
CA LEU A 24 -3.11 -6.22 10.83
C LEU A 24 -2.44 -7.35 10.03
N LEU A 25 -3.13 -8.47 9.89
CA LEU A 25 -2.65 -9.63 9.12
C LEU A 25 -2.48 -9.29 7.63
N LEU A 26 -3.38 -8.47 7.07
CA LEU A 26 -3.26 -7.97 5.70
C LEU A 26 -1.95 -7.22 5.49
N GLY A 27 -1.57 -6.36 6.44
CA GLY A 27 -0.27 -5.68 6.44
C GLY A 27 0.92 -6.64 6.60
N ILE A 28 0.80 -7.62 7.51
CA ILE A 28 1.85 -8.63 7.74
C ILE A 28 2.11 -9.45 6.47
N VAL A 29 1.07 -9.96 5.83
CA VAL A 29 1.22 -10.84 4.66
C VAL A 29 1.64 -10.04 3.42
N SER A 30 1.04 -8.86 3.17
CA SER A 30 1.39 -8.05 1.99
C SER A 30 2.82 -7.55 2.00
N MET A 31 3.35 -7.18 3.19
CA MET A 31 4.69 -6.60 3.33
C MET A 31 5.73 -7.60 3.86
N GLY A 32 5.33 -8.84 4.17
CA GLY A 32 6.22 -9.86 4.75
C GLY A 32 7.40 -10.27 3.88
N TRP A 33 7.31 -10.10 2.57
CA TRP A 33 8.38 -10.40 1.62
C TRP A 33 9.35 -9.23 1.41
N VAL A 34 8.93 -7.99 1.72
CA VAL A 34 9.71 -6.76 1.47
C VAL A 34 11.13 -6.82 2.04
N PRO A 35 11.36 -7.19 3.30
CA PRO A 35 12.71 -7.31 3.83
C PRO A 35 13.51 -8.48 3.22
N ARG A 36 12.87 -9.34 2.42
CA ARG A 36 13.48 -10.50 1.75
C ARG A 36 13.70 -10.29 0.25
N ILE A 37 13.25 -9.16 -0.29
CA ILE A 37 13.36 -8.86 -1.73
C ILE A 37 14.79 -9.07 -2.26
N PRO A 38 15.85 -8.53 -1.63
CA PRO A 38 17.20 -8.73 -2.14
C PRO A 38 17.60 -10.22 -2.24
N GLU A 39 17.26 -11.02 -1.22
CA GLU A 39 17.57 -12.45 -1.19
C GLU A 39 16.76 -13.25 -2.23
N ILE A 40 15.48 -12.90 -2.42
CA ILE A 40 14.61 -13.56 -3.41
C ILE A 40 15.09 -13.23 -4.82
N LYS A 41 15.45 -11.96 -5.09
CA LYS A 41 15.99 -11.53 -6.38
C LYS A 41 17.25 -12.33 -6.76
N ASP A 42 18.16 -12.55 -5.79
CA ASP A 42 19.37 -13.33 -6.00
C ASP A 42 19.09 -14.82 -6.21
N LEU A 43 18.21 -15.42 -5.39
CA LEU A 43 17.83 -16.83 -5.52
C LEU A 43 17.23 -17.15 -6.88
N VAL A 44 16.49 -16.22 -7.45
CA VAL A 44 15.86 -16.37 -8.78
C VAL A 44 16.80 -15.93 -9.90
N GLY A 45 17.87 -15.19 -9.60
CA GLY A 45 18.87 -14.71 -10.57
C GLY A 45 18.35 -13.59 -11.47
N LEU A 46 17.62 -12.62 -10.91
CA LEU A 46 16.96 -11.57 -11.68
C LEU A 46 17.83 -10.30 -11.80
N SER A 47 17.91 -9.74 -13.00
CA SER A 47 18.36 -8.37 -13.20
C SER A 47 17.32 -7.36 -12.66
N ASN A 48 17.70 -6.08 -12.54
CA ASN A 48 16.80 -5.04 -12.03
C ASN A 48 15.58 -4.83 -12.93
N GLY A 49 15.80 -4.82 -14.26
CA GLY A 49 14.72 -4.66 -15.23
C GLY A 49 13.74 -5.84 -15.20
N VAL A 50 14.26 -7.08 -15.21
CA VAL A 50 13.41 -8.28 -15.12
C VAL A 50 12.66 -8.31 -13.81
N PHE A 51 13.29 -7.97 -12.68
CA PHE A 51 12.62 -7.88 -11.39
C PHE A 51 11.48 -6.84 -11.42
N GLY A 52 11.73 -5.65 -11.99
CA GLY A 52 10.69 -4.64 -12.19
C GLY A 52 9.48 -5.15 -12.98
N PHE A 53 9.68 -5.96 -14.03
CA PHE A 53 8.57 -6.59 -14.76
C PHE A 53 7.86 -7.67 -13.94
N VAL A 54 8.59 -8.44 -13.15
CA VAL A 54 8.02 -9.47 -12.28
C VAL A 54 7.08 -8.88 -11.24
N LEU A 55 7.35 -7.67 -10.73
CA LEU A 55 6.47 -6.93 -9.82
C LEU A 55 5.07 -6.66 -10.41
N LEU A 56 4.95 -6.57 -11.74
CA LEU A 56 3.65 -6.45 -12.42
C LEU A 56 2.72 -7.65 -12.16
N GLY A 57 3.26 -8.78 -11.72
CA GLY A 57 2.44 -9.93 -11.29
C GLY A 57 1.44 -9.53 -10.21
N ALA A 58 1.90 -8.84 -9.16
CA ALA A 58 1.03 -8.34 -8.08
C ALA A 58 -0.02 -7.35 -8.61
N THR A 59 0.37 -6.49 -9.57
CA THR A 59 -0.52 -5.54 -10.23
C THR A 59 -1.67 -6.24 -10.94
N PHE A 60 -1.35 -7.15 -11.85
CA PHE A 60 -2.36 -7.89 -12.61
C PHE A 60 -3.23 -8.76 -11.71
N GLY A 61 -2.63 -9.36 -10.68
CA GLY A 61 -3.37 -10.09 -9.66
C GLY A 61 -4.37 -9.20 -8.93
N SER A 62 -3.94 -8.03 -8.48
CA SER A 62 -4.81 -7.08 -7.75
C SER A 62 -5.94 -6.53 -8.63
N ILE A 63 -5.66 -6.19 -9.89
CA ILE A 63 -6.70 -5.75 -10.83
C ILE A 63 -7.74 -6.87 -11.04
N THR A 64 -7.28 -8.10 -11.26
CA THR A 64 -8.15 -9.26 -11.44
C THR A 64 -8.98 -9.52 -10.18
N GLY A 65 -8.34 -9.52 -9.02
CA GLY A 65 -9.00 -9.70 -7.72
C GLY A 65 -10.06 -8.64 -7.43
N ALA A 66 -9.77 -7.37 -7.70
CA ALA A 66 -10.72 -6.29 -7.51
C ALA A 66 -11.96 -6.41 -8.41
N GLN A 67 -11.78 -6.80 -9.68
CA GLN A 67 -12.90 -7.03 -10.60
C GLN A 67 -13.77 -8.24 -10.19
N LEU A 68 -13.14 -9.28 -9.65
CA LEU A 68 -13.84 -10.47 -9.18
C LEU A 68 -14.54 -10.24 -7.84
N ALA A 69 -13.95 -9.43 -6.95
CA ALA A 69 -14.44 -9.23 -5.59
C ALA A 69 -15.90 -8.77 -5.53
N GLY A 70 -16.27 -7.77 -6.32
CA GLY A 70 -17.65 -7.27 -6.36
C GLY A 70 -18.65 -8.35 -6.77
N ARG A 71 -18.38 -9.09 -7.85
CA ARG A 71 -19.25 -10.16 -8.36
C ARG A 71 -19.37 -11.32 -7.36
N LEU A 72 -18.23 -11.77 -6.81
CA LEU A 72 -18.20 -12.87 -5.85
C LEU A 72 -18.89 -12.48 -4.55
N MET A 73 -18.66 -11.25 -4.08
CA MET A 73 -19.30 -10.73 -2.88
C MET A 73 -20.82 -10.62 -3.04
N HIS A 74 -21.30 -10.12 -4.17
CA HIS A 74 -22.73 -10.05 -4.47
C HIS A 74 -23.37 -11.45 -4.53
N THR A 75 -22.65 -12.46 -5.06
CA THR A 75 -23.18 -13.82 -5.23
C THR A 75 -23.13 -14.62 -3.93
N PHE A 76 -22.01 -14.56 -3.20
CA PHE A 76 -21.74 -15.48 -2.07
C PHE A 76 -21.73 -14.78 -0.71
N GLY A 77 -21.72 -13.45 -0.67
CA GLY A 77 -21.50 -12.64 0.53
C GLY A 77 -20.02 -12.44 0.85
N SER A 78 -19.74 -11.36 1.55
CA SER A 78 -18.36 -10.92 1.82
C SER A 78 -17.56 -11.92 2.65
N GLN A 79 -18.15 -12.56 3.67
CA GLN A 79 -17.45 -13.49 4.55
C GLN A 79 -16.93 -14.73 3.79
N LYS A 80 -17.71 -15.30 2.86
CA LYS A 80 -17.27 -16.47 2.09
C LYS A 80 -16.13 -16.13 1.11
N VAL A 81 -16.18 -14.94 0.51
CA VAL A 81 -15.09 -14.45 -0.35
C VAL A 81 -13.82 -14.23 0.47
N ILE A 82 -13.95 -13.72 1.69
CA ILE A 82 -12.82 -13.59 2.62
C ILE A 82 -12.19 -14.96 2.91
N PHE A 83 -12.97 -16.00 3.21
CA PHE A 83 -12.43 -17.35 3.44
C PHE A 83 -11.63 -17.88 2.25
N ALA A 84 -12.05 -17.60 1.02
CA ALA A 84 -11.25 -17.96 -0.16
C ALA A 84 -9.97 -17.11 -0.26
N GLY A 85 -10.09 -15.80 -0.11
CA GLY A 85 -8.97 -14.86 -0.25
C GLY A 85 -7.87 -15.06 0.79
N VAL A 86 -8.23 -15.42 2.05
CA VAL A 86 -7.25 -15.69 3.13
C VAL A 86 -6.46 -16.98 2.94
N LEU A 87 -6.86 -17.81 2.01
CA LEU A 87 -6.05 -18.96 1.56
C LEU A 87 -5.20 -18.57 0.35
N ILE A 88 -5.76 -17.81 -0.60
CA ILE A 88 -5.08 -17.40 -1.84
C ILE A 88 -3.91 -16.47 -1.54
N MET A 89 -4.09 -15.41 -0.76
CA MET A 89 -3.05 -14.41 -0.54
C MET A 89 -1.80 -15.00 0.16
N PRO A 90 -1.92 -15.70 1.30
CA PRO A 90 -0.75 -16.32 1.93
C PRO A 90 -0.11 -17.43 1.10
N SER A 91 -0.87 -18.14 0.24
CA SER A 91 -0.27 -19.13 -0.67
C SER A 91 0.65 -18.47 -1.70
N GLY A 92 0.29 -17.28 -2.19
CA GLY A 92 1.18 -16.45 -3.00
C GLY A 92 2.47 -16.10 -2.27
N LEU A 93 2.36 -15.64 -1.00
CA LEU A 93 3.54 -15.33 -0.17
C LEU A 93 4.44 -16.57 0.04
N ALA A 94 3.86 -17.72 0.39
CA ALA A 94 4.61 -18.97 0.54
C ALA A 94 5.28 -19.39 -0.77
N GLY A 95 4.56 -19.22 -1.89
CA GLY A 95 5.05 -19.52 -3.23
C GLY A 95 6.28 -18.70 -3.63
N MET A 96 6.38 -17.42 -3.20
CA MET A 96 7.56 -16.60 -3.44
C MET A 96 8.82 -17.22 -2.80
N GLY A 97 8.69 -17.82 -1.62
CA GLY A 97 9.78 -18.55 -0.97
C GLY A 97 10.20 -19.85 -1.68
N LEU A 98 9.38 -20.31 -2.63
CA LEU A 98 9.61 -21.52 -3.43
C LEU A 98 9.94 -21.22 -4.90
N ALA A 99 9.84 -19.96 -5.32
CA ALA A 99 10.06 -19.55 -6.71
C ALA A 99 11.52 -19.76 -7.11
N THR A 100 11.74 -20.43 -8.26
CA THR A 100 13.06 -20.76 -8.80
C THR A 100 13.37 -20.03 -10.12
N ASN A 101 12.42 -19.28 -10.66
CA ASN A 101 12.56 -18.52 -11.90
C ASN A 101 11.59 -17.33 -11.95
N ALA A 102 11.79 -16.42 -12.90
CA ALA A 102 11.01 -15.21 -13.05
C ALA A 102 9.50 -15.47 -13.22
N VAL A 103 9.12 -16.51 -13.99
CA VAL A 103 7.72 -16.84 -14.24
C VAL A 103 7.05 -17.33 -12.96
N ALA A 104 7.71 -18.20 -12.20
CA ALA A 104 7.20 -18.69 -10.93
C ALA A 104 7.00 -17.52 -9.93
N LEU A 105 7.97 -16.61 -9.85
CA LEU A 105 7.87 -15.43 -8.97
C LEU A 105 6.74 -14.49 -9.42
N PHE A 106 6.58 -14.25 -10.73
CA PHE A 106 5.47 -13.47 -11.28
C PHE A 106 4.10 -14.09 -10.92
N LEU A 107 3.95 -15.42 -11.09
CA LEU A 107 2.68 -16.10 -10.79
C LEU A 107 2.36 -16.10 -9.30
N THR A 108 3.37 -16.21 -8.43
CA THR A 108 3.15 -16.13 -6.98
C THR A 108 2.82 -14.72 -6.52
N LEU A 109 3.43 -13.69 -7.11
CA LEU A 109 3.04 -12.29 -6.93
C LEU A 109 1.62 -12.02 -7.44
N PHE A 110 1.26 -12.55 -8.61
CA PHE A 110 -0.11 -12.50 -9.14
C PHE A 110 -1.10 -13.12 -8.15
N THR A 111 -0.80 -14.30 -7.63
CA THR A 111 -1.65 -15.00 -6.65
C THR A 111 -1.80 -14.19 -5.36
N MET A 112 -0.70 -13.61 -4.86
CA MET A 112 -0.75 -12.73 -3.68
C MET A 112 -1.58 -11.49 -3.94
N GLY A 113 -1.39 -10.80 -5.07
CA GLY A 113 -2.14 -9.61 -5.44
C GLY A 113 -3.63 -9.89 -5.62
N LEU A 114 -3.98 -11.00 -6.27
CA LEU A 114 -5.37 -11.46 -6.43
C LEU A 114 -6.04 -11.66 -5.07
N GLY A 115 -5.40 -12.41 -4.18
CA GLY A 115 -5.92 -12.65 -2.83
C GLY A 115 -6.02 -11.36 -2.02
N TYR A 116 -5.00 -10.47 -2.10
CA TYR A 116 -5.00 -9.17 -1.45
C TYR A 116 -6.22 -8.34 -1.82
N ALA A 117 -6.47 -8.16 -3.13
CA ALA A 117 -7.58 -7.33 -3.59
C ALA A 117 -8.95 -7.93 -3.25
N LEU A 118 -9.09 -9.26 -3.33
CA LEU A 118 -10.31 -9.95 -2.90
C LEU A 118 -10.66 -9.63 -1.45
N ILE A 119 -9.71 -9.82 -0.53
CA ILE A 119 -9.97 -9.63 0.89
C ILE A 119 -10.02 -8.16 1.29
N ASP A 120 -9.21 -7.30 0.70
CA ASP A 120 -9.21 -5.86 1.00
C ASP A 120 -10.57 -5.22 0.68
N MET A 121 -11.12 -5.51 -0.51
CA MET A 121 -12.45 -5.01 -0.88
C MET A 121 -13.54 -5.51 0.05
N CYS A 122 -13.50 -6.81 0.44
CA CYS A 122 -14.47 -7.36 1.37
C CYS A 122 -14.32 -6.80 2.79
N TYR A 123 -13.09 -6.53 3.25
CA TYR A 123 -12.86 -5.89 4.55
C TYR A 123 -13.37 -4.46 4.58
N ASN A 124 -13.10 -3.68 3.54
CA ASN A 124 -13.63 -2.32 3.42
C ASN A 124 -15.15 -2.30 3.37
N PHE A 125 -15.77 -3.24 2.65
CA PHE A 125 -17.22 -3.40 2.63
C PHE A 125 -17.76 -3.74 4.02
N GLN A 126 -17.25 -4.77 4.69
CA GLN A 126 -17.65 -5.12 6.05
C GLN A 126 -17.42 -3.98 7.06
N ALA A 127 -16.33 -3.22 6.90
CA ALA A 127 -16.04 -2.06 7.72
C ALA A 127 -17.14 -1.00 7.62
N THR A 128 -17.63 -0.71 6.40
CA THR A 128 -18.73 0.27 6.21
C THR A 128 -20.03 -0.20 6.86
N VAL A 129 -20.35 -1.49 6.76
CA VAL A 129 -21.53 -2.07 7.40
C VAL A 129 -21.42 -2.00 8.92
N VAL A 130 -20.25 -2.36 9.47
CA VAL A 130 -19.98 -2.26 10.92
C VAL A 130 -20.11 -0.82 11.43
N GLU A 131 -19.56 0.16 10.68
CA GLU A 131 -19.70 1.59 11.01
C GLU A 131 -21.17 2.03 11.03
N LYS A 132 -21.94 1.60 10.04
CA LYS A 132 -23.38 1.88 9.95
C LYS A 132 -24.17 1.32 11.14
N ILE A 133 -23.90 0.07 11.52
CA ILE A 133 -24.58 -0.58 12.65
C ILE A 133 -24.18 0.09 13.99
N LEU A 134 -22.90 0.38 14.19
CA LEU A 134 -22.38 0.93 15.44
C LEU A 134 -22.52 2.46 15.57
N GLY A 135 -22.88 3.16 14.48
CA GLY A 135 -23.02 4.62 14.45
C GLY A 135 -21.71 5.38 14.69
N ARG A 136 -20.54 4.76 14.44
CA ARG A 136 -19.21 5.36 14.66
C ARG A 136 -18.25 5.00 13.54
N ARG A 137 -17.31 5.90 13.25
CA ARG A 137 -16.27 5.70 12.24
C ARG A 137 -15.08 4.90 12.81
N TYR A 138 -14.62 3.89 12.08
CA TYR A 138 -13.50 3.01 12.44
C TYR A 138 -12.52 2.79 11.28
N MET A 139 -12.84 3.21 10.05
CA MET A 139 -12.07 2.95 8.84
C MET A 139 -10.59 3.35 9.00
N SER A 140 -10.31 4.55 9.50
CA SER A 140 -8.93 5.00 9.77
C SER A 140 -8.20 4.09 10.75
N SER A 141 -8.90 3.57 11.78
CA SER A 141 -8.32 2.63 12.75
C SER A 141 -7.99 1.28 12.10
N PHE A 142 -8.80 0.80 11.15
CA PHE A 142 -8.52 -0.43 10.43
C PHE A 142 -7.28 -0.30 9.54
N HIS A 143 -7.19 0.76 8.74
CA HIS A 143 -6.00 1.03 7.92
C HIS A 143 -4.74 1.31 8.74
N ALA A 144 -4.89 1.88 9.95
CA ALA A 144 -3.77 2.01 10.88
C ALA A 144 -3.24 0.64 11.32
N MET A 145 -4.12 -0.35 11.57
CA MET A 145 -3.70 -1.72 11.89
C MET A 145 -2.94 -2.37 10.73
N TRP A 146 -3.36 -2.13 9.47
CA TRP A 146 -2.59 -2.55 8.30
C TRP A 146 -1.16 -1.99 8.34
N SER A 147 -1.02 -0.68 8.59
CA SER A 147 0.29 -0.03 8.66
C SER A 147 1.17 -0.59 9.80
N VAL A 148 0.56 -0.89 10.95
CA VAL A 148 1.25 -1.56 12.07
C VAL A 148 1.74 -2.94 11.65
N GLY A 149 0.90 -3.74 10.99
CA GLY A 149 1.26 -5.06 10.48
C GLY A 149 2.42 -5.00 9.48
N ALA A 150 2.37 -4.07 8.53
CA ALA A 150 3.42 -3.81 7.56
C ALA A 150 4.75 -3.44 8.23
N PHE A 151 4.73 -2.55 9.20
CA PHE A 151 5.91 -2.14 9.95
C PHE A 151 6.50 -3.30 10.76
N VAL A 152 5.67 -4.01 11.53
CA VAL A 152 6.10 -5.13 12.39
C VAL A 152 6.75 -6.22 11.55
N THR A 153 6.12 -6.63 10.44
CA THR A 153 6.68 -7.68 9.58
C THR A 153 7.98 -7.24 8.90
N THR A 154 8.12 -5.95 8.57
CA THR A 154 9.37 -5.42 7.97
C THR A 154 10.51 -5.44 8.98
N VAL A 155 10.28 -4.98 10.20
CA VAL A 155 11.31 -4.95 11.25
C VAL A 155 11.70 -6.37 11.66
N LEU A 156 10.73 -7.22 11.98
CA LEU A 156 10.99 -8.61 12.37
C LEU A 156 11.57 -9.42 11.21
N GLY A 157 11.00 -9.29 10.01
CA GLY A 157 11.52 -9.95 8.82
C GLY A 157 12.96 -9.54 8.51
N GLY A 158 13.27 -8.24 8.62
CA GLY A 158 14.63 -7.72 8.48
C GLY A 158 15.61 -8.32 9.52
N ALA A 159 15.24 -8.35 10.79
CA ALA A 159 16.04 -8.96 11.85
C ALA A 159 16.28 -10.46 11.61
N LEU A 160 15.24 -11.17 11.15
CA LEU A 160 15.28 -12.61 10.87
C LEU A 160 16.14 -12.98 9.65
N THR A 161 16.53 -12.03 8.77
CA THR A 161 17.41 -12.33 7.62
C THR A 161 18.74 -12.94 8.03
N ARG A 162 19.19 -12.71 9.27
CA ARG A 162 20.45 -13.24 9.80
C ARG A 162 20.36 -14.70 10.23
N TYR A 163 19.14 -15.19 10.53
CA TYR A 163 18.95 -16.47 11.23
C TYR A 163 18.24 -17.52 10.40
N ILE A 164 17.30 -17.13 9.54
CA ILE A 164 16.50 -18.07 8.76
C ILE A 164 16.45 -17.67 7.28
N SER A 165 16.29 -18.68 6.41
CA SER A 165 16.19 -18.47 4.97
C SER A 165 14.91 -17.70 4.58
N PRO A 166 14.89 -17.04 3.41
CA PRO A 166 13.66 -16.43 2.87
C PRO A 166 12.52 -17.44 2.76
N ARG A 167 12.81 -18.65 2.28
CA ARG A 167 11.84 -19.75 2.16
C ARG A 167 11.17 -20.04 3.51
N THR A 168 11.97 -20.30 4.56
CA THR A 168 11.43 -20.60 5.89
C THR A 168 10.61 -19.43 6.43
N ASN A 169 11.12 -18.19 6.27
CA ASN A 169 10.42 -17.00 6.76
C ASN A 169 9.05 -16.81 6.11
N LEU A 170 8.98 -16.83 4.76
CA LEU A 170 7.73 -16.58 4.04
C LEU A 170 6.69 -17.68 4.25
N ILE A 171 7.13 -18.95 4.26
CA ILE A 171 6.23 -20.08 4.56
C ILE A 171 5.70 -19.99 5.99
N SER A 172 6.55 -19.66 6.97
CA SER A 172 6.12 -19.52 8.37
C SER A 172 5.10 -18.40 8.53
N ILE A 173 5.34 -17.22 7.93
CA ILE A 173 4.36 -16.10 7.92
C ILE A 173 3.05 -16.57 7.29
N ALA A 174 3.09 -17.26 6.15
CA ALA A 174 1.91 -17.73 5.45
C ALA A 174 1.08 -18.69 6.32
N ILE A 175 1.71 -19.72 6.90
CA ILE A 175 1.02 -20.72 7.73
C ILE A 175 0.38 -20.07 8.96
N VAL A 176 1.16 -19.28 9.71
CA VAL A 176 0.65 -18.59 10.91
C VAL A 176 -0.48 -17.63 10.56
N SER A 177 -0.33 -16.90 9.45
CA SER A 177 -1.35 -15.96 9.01
C SER A 177 -2.64 -16.66 8.56
N VAL A 178 -2.59 -17.80 7.86
CA VAL A 178 -3.79 -18.56 7.48
C VAL A 178 -4.56 -18.97 8.72
N ILE A 179 -3.89 -19.52 9.73
CA ILE A 179 -4.55 -19.93 10.98
C ILE A 179 -5.23 -18.72 11.66
N ALA A 180 -4.48 -17.63 11.81
CA ALA A 180 -5.00 -16.42 12.44
C ALA A 180 -6.17 -15.79 11.63
N TYR A 181 -6.06 -15.78 10.30
CA TYR A 181 -7.11 -15.30 9.41
C TYR A 181 -8.40 -16.14 9.53
N LEU A 182 -8.29 -17.48 9.53
CA LEU A 182 -9.46 -18.34 9.63
C LEU A 182 -10.20 -18.10 10.95
N ILE A 183 -9.45 -17.95 12.05
CA ILE A 183 -10.03 -17.60 13.37
C ILE A 183 -10.71 -16.22 13.29
N ALA A 184 -10.03 -15.21 12.76
CA ALA A 184 -10.58 -13.87 12.66
C ALA A 184 -11.79 -13.82 11.73
N ALA A 185 -11.74 -14.44 10.54
CA ALA A 185 -12.82 -14.45 9.56
C ALA A 185 -14.12 -15.09 10.10
N TYR A 186 -14.02 -16.02 11.05
CA TYR A 186 -15.18 -16.61 11.69
C TYR A 186 -16.04 -15.58 12.45
N TYR A 187 -15.43 -14.56 13.03
CA TYR A 187 -16.11 -13.51 13.79
C TYR A 187 -16.56 -12.31 12.95
N LEU A 188 -16.35 -12.33 11.65
CA LEU A 188 -16.84 -11.30 10.72
C LEU A 188 -18.37 -11.42 10.54
N LEU A 189 -18.98 -10.38 9.93
CA LEU A 189 -20.41 -10.39 9.66
C LEU A 189 -20.74 -11.52 8.67
N PRO A 190 -21.67 -12.43 9.01
CA PRO A 190 -22.10 -13.48 8.11
C PRO A 190 -22.91 -12.90 6.94
N SER A 191 -22.93 -13.62 5.80
CA SER A 191 -23.61 -13.21 4.57
C SER A 191 -25.11 -12.89 4.75
N ALA A 192 -25.74 -13.40 5.82
CA ALA A 192 -27.14 -13.09 6.12
C ALA A 192 -27.39 -11.64 6.54
N ILE A 193 -26.37 -10.96 7.08
CA ILE A 193 -26.50 -9.61 7.65
C ILE A 193 -25.44 -8.63 7.11
N ASP A 194 -24.57 -9.05 6.20
CA ASP A 194 -23.53 -8.18 5.63
C ASP A 194 -24.05 -7.19 4.56
N GLY A 195 -25.32 -7.35 4.14
CA GLY A 195 -25.95 -6.40 3.20
C GLY A 195 -25.48 -6.53 1.74
N HIS A 196 -24.81 -7.63 1.36
CA HIS A 196 -24.23 -7.84 0.03
C HIS A 196 -25.22 -7.86 -1.13
N LYS A 197 -26.54 -8.03 -0.87
CA LYS A 197 -27.63 -7.99 -1.86
C LYS A 197 -28.28 -6.61 -1.99
N GLY A 198 -27.66 -5.54 -1.43
CA GLY A 198 -28.15 -4.17 -1.63
C GLY A 198 -28.11 -3.74 -3.09
N GLU A 199 -28.88 -2.71 -3.43
CA GLU A 199 -28.94 -2.16 -4.77
C GLU A 199 -27.53 -1.81 -5.27
N GLU A 200 -27.19 -2.27 -6.48
CA GLU A 200 -25.99 -1.82 -7.19
C GLU A 200 -26.16 -0.31 -7.42
N ASP A 201 -25.30 0.50 -6.82
CA ASP A 201 -25.16 1.89 -7.19
C ASP A 201 -24.84 1.94 -8.68
N HIS A 202 -25.83 2.36 -9.50
CA HIS A 202 -25.61 2.63 -10.91
C HIS A 202 -24.58 3.77 -11.00
N GLU A 203 -23.31 3.42 -11.21
CA GLU A 203 -22.26 4.41 -11.42
C GLU A 203 -22.67 5.34 -12.56
N ALA A 204 -22.89 6.61 -12.23
CA ALA A 204 -23.17 7.64 -13.21
C ALA A 204 -21.99 7.68 -14.21
N LYS A 205 -22.24 7.29 -15.47
CA LYS A 205 -21.23 7.30 -16.52
C LYS A 205 -20.81 8.74 -16.80
N ILE A 206 -19.61 9.13 -16.35
CA ILE A 206 -19.02 10.41 -16.74
C ILE A 206 -18.00 10.19 -17.87
N PRO A 207 -17.83 11.18 -18.78
CA PRO A 207 -16.90 11.06 -19.89
C PRO A 207 -15.46 10.88 -19.39
N LEU A 208 -14.65 10.12 -20.13
CA LEU A 208 -13.23 9.92 -19.80
C LEU A 208 -12.44 11.22 -19.96
N PHE A 209 -12.72 12.00 -20.99
CA PHE A 209 -12.03 13.24 -21.34
C PHE A 209 -13.02 14.41 -21.48
N GLY A 210 -12.52 15.62 -21.27
CA GLY A 210 -13.30 16.84 -21.40
C GLY A 210 -12.94 17.88 -20.32
N LYS A 211 -13.34 19.15 -20.54
CA LYS A 211 -13.00 20.25 -19.62
C LYS A 211 -13.55 20.03 -18.20
N SER A 212 -14.73 19.42 -18.08
CA SER A 212 -15.38 19.13 -16.79
C SER A 212 -14.63 18.10 -15.94
N VAL A 213 -13.94 17.13 -16.57
CA VAL A 213 -13.22 16.04 -15.88
C VAL A 213 -11.70 16.25 -15.81
N MET A 214 -11.19 17.26 -16.48
CA MET A 214 -9.76 17.61 -16.48
C MET A 214 -9.18 17.77 -15.05
N PRO A 215 -9.87 18.40 -14.08
CA PRO A 215 -9.38 18.48 -12.70
C PRO A 215 -9.12 17.11 -12.08
N LEU A 216 -9.95 16.09 -12.37
CA LEU A 216 -9.75 14.72 -11.85
C LEU A 216 -8.48 14.07 -12.39
N TRP A 217 -8.10 14.35 -13.64
CA TRP A 217 -6.84 13.87 -14.21
C TRP A 217 -5.64 14.45 -13.47
N PHE A 218 -5.62 15.77 -13.21
CA PHE A 218 -4.53 16.39 -12.46
C PHE A 218 -4.45 15.89 -11.01
N LEU A 219 -5.59 15.71 -10.35
CA LEU A 219 -5.64 15.12 -9.01
C LEU A 219 -5.16 13.67 -9.03
N GLY A 220 -5.60 12.87 -10.02
CA GLY A 220 -5.18 11.49 -10.22
C GLY A 220 -3.69 11.36 -10.50
N PHE A 221 -3.11 12.19 -11.37
CA PHE A 221 -1.67 12.23 -11.62
C PHE A 221 -0.86 12.71 -10.41
N GLY A 222 -1.39 13.63 -9.61
CA GLY A 222 -0.77 14.02 -8.35
C GLY A 222 -0.71 12.87 -7.34
N LEU A 223 -1.80 12.12 -7.23
CA LEU A 223 -1.86 10.93 -6.39
C LEU A 223 -0.94 9.82 -6.95
N LEU A 224 -0.97 9.56 -8.26
CA LEU A 224 -0.07 8.63 -8.93
C LEU A 224 1.39 8.96 -8.62
N ALA A 225 1.77 10.22 -8.76
CA ALA A 225 3.12 10.68 -8.52
C ALA A 225 3.58 10.44 -7.07
N SER A 226 2.69 10.60 -6.09
CA SER A 226 3.01 10.29 -4.69
C SER A 226 3.14 8.78 -4.43
N LEU A 227 2.26 7.97 -5.04
CA LEU A 227 2.25 6.51 -4.85
C LEU A 227 3.40 5.79 -5.57
N VAL A 228 3.99 6.39 -6.63
CA VAL A 228 5.27 5.94 -7.19
C VAL A 228 6.35 5.93 -6.12
N GLY A 229 6.43 6.97 -5.26
CA GLY A 229 7.38 7.04 -4.16
C GLY A 229 7.16 5.95 -3.12
N GLU A 230 5.91 5.66 -2.76
CA GLU A 230 5.56 4.59 -1.81
C GLU A 230 5.95 3.21 -2.34
N GLY A 231 5.59 2.89 -3.59
CA GLY A 231 5.92 1.62 -4.23
C GLY A 231 7.43 1.43 -4.40
N ALA A 232 8.14 2.46 -4.84
CA ALA A 232 9.59 2.37 -4.99
C ALA A 232 10.33 2.24 -3.64
N ALA A 233 9.83 2.90 -2.58
CA ALA A 233 10.39 2.74 -1.25
C ALA A 233 10.23 1.32 -0.73
N SER A 234 9.08 0.65 -0.97
CA SER A 234 8.86 -0.73 -0.54
C SER A 234 9.74 -1.73 -1.30
N ASP A 235 9.83 -1.61 -2.62
CA ASP A 235 10.37 -2.66 -3.46
C ASP A 235 11.86 -2.51 -3.74
N TRP A 236 12.40 -1.29 -3.69
CA TRP A 236 13.78 -1.00 -4.07
C TRP A 236 14.70 -0.57 -2.94
N SER A 237 14.16 -0.12 -1.78
CA SER A 237 15.00 0.43 -0.71
C SER A 237 15.97 -0.61 -0.11
N ALA A 238 15.52 -1.85 0.07
CA ALA A 238 16.37 -2.91 0.61
C ALA A 238 17.48 -3.32 -0.38
N ILE A 239 17.16 -3.35 -1.69
CA ILE A 239 18.15 -3.59 -2.75
C ILE A 239 19.15 -2.44 -2.78
N LEU A 240 18.68 -1.18 -2.73
CA LEU A 240 19.55 -0.01 -2.70
C LEU A 240 20.58 -0.06 -1.55
N LEU A 241 20.11 -0.32 -0.34
CA LEU A 241 21.00 -0.38 0.81
C LEU A 241 22.00 -1.54 0.73
N ARG A 242 21.60 -2.68 0.17
CA ARG A 242 22.48 -3.84 0.02
C ARG A 242 23.46 -3.67 -1.15
N ASP A 243 22.93 -3.38 -2.35
CA ASP A 243 23.72 -3.48 -3.60
C ASP A 243 24.52 -2.21 -3.91
N GLU A 244 23.98 -1.03 -3.58
CA GLU A 244 24.63 0.26 -3.86
C GLU A 244 25.39 0.82 -2.66
N MET A 245 25.02 0.43 -1.42
CA MET A 245 25.61 0.99 -0.21
C MET A 245 26.32 -0.08 0.67
N GLY A 246 26.31 -1.36 0.28
CA GLY A 246 27.07 -2.44 0.93
C GLY A 246 26.58 -2.89 2.31
N TYR A 247 25.35 -2.54 2.71
CA TYR A 247 24.86 -2.94 4.03
C TYR A 247 24.42 -4.39 4.09
N GLY A 248 24.85 -5.06 5.17
CA GLY A 248 24.57 -6.46 5.41
C GLY A 248 23.16 -6.78 5.89
N LYS A 249 22.92 -8.09 6.05
CA LYS A 249 21.66 -8.65 6.55
C LYS A 249 21.19 -7.98 7.84
N GLY A 250 19.90 -7.71 7.93
CA GLY A 250 19.26 -7.02 9.05
C GLY A 250 19.32 -5.50 8.97
N ILE A 251 20.29 -4.90 8.28
CA ILE A 251 20.44 -3.44 8.17
C ILE A 251 19.74 -2.93 6.91
N TYR A 252 19.82 -3.62 5.79
CA TYR A 252 19.28 -3.15 4.52
C TYR A 252 17.75 -2.95 4.53
N ALA A 253 17.01 -3.60 5.45
CA ALA A 253 15.57 -3.36 5.61
C ALA A 253 15.23 -2.05 6.35
N SER A 254 16.25 -1.36 6.92
CA SER A 254 16.03 -0.17 7.78
C SER A 254 15.40 1.00 7.01
N ALA A 255 15.73 1.18 5.74
CA ALA A 255 15.20 2.29 4.95
C ALA A 255 13.68 2.21 4.80
N PHE A 256 13.15 1.04 4.41
CA PHE A 256 11.69 0.87 4.36
C PHE A 256 11.04 0.90 5.74
N ALA A 257 11.68 0.34 6.77
CA ALA A 257 11.18 0.42 8.13
C ALA A 257 11.04 1.88 8.61
N SER A 258 12.05 2.71 8.34
CA SER A 258 12.04 4.15 8.64
C SER A 258 10.95 4.89 7.88
N PHE A 259 10.80 4.61 6.59
CA PHE A 259 9.73 5.14 5.73
C PHE A 259 8.34 4.75 6.26
N ALA A 260 8.12 3.46 6.54
CA ALA A 260 6.84 2.95 7.02
C ALA A 260 6.46 3.54 8.39
N LEU A 261 7.41 3.63 9.32
CA LEU A 261 7.19 4.27 10.62
C LEU A 261 6.80 5.75 10.46
N ALA A 262 7.52 6.48 9.63
CA ALA A 262 7.24 7.88 9.36
C ALA A 262 5.84 8.06 8.72
N MET A 263 5.47 7.17 7.81
CA MET A 263 4.14 7.17 7.20
C MET A 263 3.03 6.88 8.23
N ILE A 264 3.25 5.93 9.15
CA ILE A 264 2.30 5.67 10.25
C ILE A 264 2.09 6.96 11.06
N VAL A 265 3.19 7.59 11.50
CA VAL A 265 3.13 8.84 12.29
C VAL A 265 2.38 9.92 11.52
N SER A 266 2.71 10.13 10.25
CA SER A 266 2.07 11.16 9.43
C SER A 266 0.58 10.89 9.17
N ARG A 267 0.15 9.63 9.05
CA ARG A 267 -1.27 9.26 8.92
C ARG A 267 -2.05 9.49 10.21
N PHE A 268 -1.47 9.20 11.37
CA PHE A 268 -2.10 9.50 12.67
C PHE A 268 -2.26 11.01 12.92
N LEU A 269 -1.31 11.81 12.44
CA LEU A 269 -1.37 13.28 12.52
C LEU A 269 -2.12 13.90 11.34
N GLY A 270 -2.44 13.11 10.33
CA GLY A 270 -2.93 13.56 9.02
C GLY A 270 -4.20 14.39 9.10
N ASP A 271 -5.19 13.98 9.87
CA ASP A 271 -6.45 14.71 10.02
C ASP A 271 -6.20 16.11 10.61
N ARG A 272 -5.41 16.20 11.68
CA ARG A 272 -5.04 17.49 12.28
C ARG A 272 -4.22 18.36 11.33
N ALA A 273 -3.32 17.74 10.57
CA ALA A 273 -2.51 18.45 9.59
C ALA A 273 -3.36 18.95 8.42
N LEU A 274 -4.34 18.15 7.95
CA LEU A 274 -5.30 18.57 6.93
C LEU A 274 -6.18 19.73 7.38
N ASP A 275 -6.64 19.71 8.64
CA ASP A 275 -7.44 20.80 9.22
C ASP A 275 -6.62 22.09 9.37
N TYR A 276 -5.36 22.00 9.78
CA TYR A 276 -4.51 23.16 10.03
C TYR A 276 -3.90 23.77 8.77
N PHE A 277 -3.33 22.94 7.89
CA PHE A 277 -2.63 23.41 6.68
C PHE A 277 -3.53 23.46 5.45
N GLY A 278 -4.60 22.69 5.45
CA GLY A 278 -5.41 22.40 4.26
C GLY A 278 -4.71 21.44 3.28
N PRO A 279 -5.51 20.74 2.43
CA PRO A 279 -4.97 19.67 1.57
C PRO A 279 -3.92 20.16 0.55
N ALA A 280 -4.12 21.31 -0.08
CA ALA A 280 -3.19 21.84 -1.07
C ALA A 280 -1.80 22.18 -0.49
N ARG A 281 -1.78 22.83 0.68
CA ARG A 281 -0.51 23.20 1.34
C ARG A 281 0.20 21.99 1.88
N LEU A 282 -0.55 21.02 2.41
CA LEU A 282 0.00 19.78 2.94
C LEU A 282 0.69 18.96 1.85
N VAL A 283 0.03 18.76 0.70
CA VAL A 283 0.61 18.09 -0.46
C VAL A 283 1.83 18.85 -1.01
N LYS A 284 1.73 20.19 -1.08
CA LYS A 284 2.85 21.03 -1.53
C LYS A 284 4.09 20.86 -0.64
N LEU A 285 3.93 20.96 0.68
CA LEU A 285 5.05 20.83 1.62
C LEU A 285 5.60 19.40 1.62
N GLY A 286 4.72 18.38 1.68
CA GLY A 286 5.13 16.98 1.64
C GLY A 286 5.91 16.62 0.39
N GLY A 287 5.45 17.08 -0.79
CA GLY A 287 6.11 16.84 -2.06
C GLY A 287 7.46 17.56 -2.18
N TYR A 288 7.49 18.87 -1.95
CA TYR A 288 8.74 19.62 -2.11
C TYR A 288 9.76 19.33 -1.00
N ILE A 289 9.36 19.40 0.26
CA ILE A 289 10.30 19.19 1.37
C ILE A 289 10.66 17.71 1.47
N GLY A 290 9.67 16.82 1.48
CA GLY A 290 9.90 15.38 1.57
C GLY A 290 10.73 14.86 0.40
N GLY A 291 10.38 15.24 -0.84
CA GLY A 291 11.11 14.86 -2.05
C GLY A 291 12.53 15.44 -2.10
N SER A 292 12.71 16.72 -1.75
CA SER A 292 14.04 17.35 -1.77
C SER A 292 14.97 16.78 -0.69
N ILE A 293 14.48 16.52 0.52
CA ILE A 293 15.28 15.89 1.57
C ILE A 293 15.62 14.45 1.18
N TRP A 294 14.66 13.69 0.62
CA TRP A 294 14.93 12.33 0.16
C TRP A 294 15.99 12.31 -0.95
N GLY A 295 15.84 13.16 -1.97
CA GLY A 295 16.81 13.27 -3.07
C GLY A 295 18.19 13.69 -2.57
N ALA A 296 18.27 14.70 -1.71
CA ALA A 296 19.55 15.15 -1.12
C ALA A 296 20.19 14.04 -0.26
N ALA A 297 19.39 13.32 0.55
CA ALA A 297 19.87 12.22 1.36
C ALA A 297 20.48 11.10 0.49
N LEU A 298 19.82 10.71 -0.62
CA LEU A 298 20.37 9.73 -1.57
C LEU A 298 21.67 10.22 -2.21
N ALA A 299 21.67 11.46 -2.72
CA ALA A 299 22.83 12.05 -3.38
C ALA A 299 24.07 12.17 -2.47
N ILE A 300 23.85 12.35 -1.17
CA ILE A 300 24.95 12.47 -0.18
C ILE A 300 25.36 11.09 0.33
N SER A 301 24.39 10.25 0.72
CA SER A 301 24.67 9.02 1.46
C SER A 301 25.25 7.92 0.58
N ILE A 302 24.82 7.81 -0.69
CA ILE A 302 25.28 6.74 -1.56
C ILE A 302 26.79 6.83 -1.84
N PRO A 303 27.34 7.96 -2.33
CA PRO A 303 28.78 8.04 -2.62
C PRO A 303 29.67 8.01 -1.38
N MET A 304 29.13 8.31 -0.18
CA MET A 304 29.90 8.28 1.06
C MET A 304 29.82 6.96 1.82
N SER A 305 29.01 6.00 1.37
CA SER A 305 28.70 4.77 2.13
C SER A 305 29.93 3.91 2.41
N ASP A 306 30.89 3.82 1.50
CA ASP A 306 32.11 3.03 1.66
C ASP A 306 33.06 3.66 2.71
N ALA A 307 33.24 4.98 2.67
CA ALA A 307 34.16 5.68 3.56
C ALA A 307 33.55 5.96 4.95
N TYR A 308 32.24 6.21 5.01
CA TYR A 308 31.53 6.61 6.22
C TYR A 308 30.20 5.85 6.36
N PRO A 309 30.22 4.52 6.60
CA PRO A 309 29.01 3.70 6.53
C PRO A 309 27.96 4.09 7.58
N ILE A 310 28.34 4.46 8.81
CA ILE A 310 27.36 4.84 9.85
C ILE A 310 26.69 6.19 9.53
N PRO A 311 27.41 7.29 9.25
CA PRO A 311 26.79 8.53 8.79
C PRO A 311 25.90 8.35 7.55
N ALA A 312 26.35 7.60 6.55
CA ALA A 312 25.58 7.33 5.33
C ALA A 312 24.26 6.61 5.65
N LEU A 313 24.28 5.60 6.53
CA LEU A 313 23.08 4.91 6.98
C LEU A 313 22.09 5.85 7.67
N ILE A 314 22.57 6.74 8.52
CA ILE A 314 21.73 7.71 9.22
C ILE A 314 21.09 8.68 8.21
N ILE A 315 21.88 9.23 7.28
CA ILE A 315 21.41 10.18 6.27
C ILE A 315 20.37 9.55 5.35
N VAL A 316 20.61 8.34 4.83
CA VAL A 316 19.65 7.68 3.94
C VAL A 316 18.32 7.41 4.67
N ASN A 317 18.36 6.96 5.92
CA ASN A 317 17.15 6.74 6.70
C ASN A 317 16.40 8.06 6.99
N ILE A 318 17.09 9.18 7.23
CA ILE A 318 16.45 10.51 7.34
C ILE A 318 15.73 10.87 6.03
N GLY A 319 16.32 10.56 4.87
CA GLY A 319 15.67 10.74 3.57
C GLY A 319 14.37 9.94 3.45
N PHE A 320 14.40 8.66 3.80
CA PHE A 320 13.21 7.81 3.78
C PHE A 320 12.15 8.23 4.81
N ILE A 321 12.56 8.72 5.98
CA ILE A 321 11.63 9.34 6.96
C ILE A 321 10.95 10.57 6.34
N ALA A 322 11.70 11.46 5.71
CA ALA A 322 11.14 12.65 5.08
C ALA A 322 10.15 12.31 3.95
N ALA A 323 10.46 11.31 3.13
CA ALA A 323 9.56 10.79 2.10
C ALA A 323 8.28 10.22 2.73
N GLY A 324 8.39 9.38 3.75
CA GLY A 324 7.24 8.78 4.44
C GLY A 324 6.33 9.81 5.11
N LEU A 325 6.91 10.82 5.78
CA LEU A 325 6.15 11.95 6.33
C LEU A 325 5.43 12.75 5.25
N GLY A 326 6.08 12.95 4.10
CA GLY A 326 5.51 13.69 2.98
C GLY A 326 4.38 12.94 2.27
N ILE A 327 4.56 11.65 1.98
CA ILE A 327 3.63 10.82 1.22
C ILE A 327 2.39 10.44 2.04
N GLY A 328 2.55 10.14 3.34
CA GLY A 328 1.48 9.57 4.16
C GLY A 328 0.14 10.31 4.12
N PRO A 329 0.09 11.66 4.19
CA PRO A 329 -1.16 12.40 4.14
C PRO A 329 -1.65 12.72 2.72
N MET A 330 -0.89 12.38 1.65
CA MET A 330 -1.25 12.77 0.28
C MET A 330 -2.48 12.04 -0.24
N PHE A 331 -2.59 10.74 0.03
CA PHE A 331 -3.75 9.96 -0.41
C PHE A 331 -5.06 10.58 0.09
N PRO A 332 -5.29 10.78 1.41
CA PRO A 332 -6.52 11.41 1.89
C PRO A 332 -6.69 12.84 1.38
N ALA A 333 -5.60 13.60 1.19
CA ALA A 333 -5.68 14.97 0.67
C ALA A 333 -6.20 15.02 -0.78
N PHE A 334 -5.69 14.17 -1.67
CA PHE A 334 -6.17 14.09 -3.06
C PHE A 334 -7.60 13.55 -3.16
N ILE A 335 -7.95 12.53 -2.37
CA ILE A 335 -9.30 11.97 -2.31
C ILE A 335 -10.31 13.02 -1.80
N LEU A 336 -9.96 13.75 -0.75
CA LEU A 336 -10.78 14.86 -0.25
C LEU A 336 -10.96 15.97 -1.30
N ALA A 337 -9.92 16.28 -2.07
CA ALA A 337 -10.02 17.24 -3.16
C ALA A 337 -10.92 16.74 -4.30
N ALA A 338 -10.81 15.46 -4.65
CA ALA A 338 -11.64 14.80 -5.66
C ALA A 338 -13.12 14.85 -5.29
N SER A 339 -13.47 14.53 -4.03
CA SER A 339 -14.86 14.55 -3.55
C SER A 339 -15.55 15.91 -3.64
N LYS A 340 -14.77 17.00 -3.72
CA LYS A 340 -15.25 18.38 -3.82
C LYS A 340 -15.24 18.92 -5.26
N THR A 341 -15.04 18.07 -6.27
CA THR A 341 -15.02 18.51 -7.69
C THR A 341 -16.42 18.93 -8.14
N PRO A 342 -16.64 20.19 -8.57
CA PRO A 342 -17.96 20.66 -8.94
C PRO A 342 -18.55 19.90 -10.13
N GLY A 343 -19.84 19.59 -10.07
CA GLY A 343 -20.59 18.96 -11.16
C GLY A 343 -20.36 17.46 -11.34
N ILE A 344 -19.63 16.81 -10.42
CA ILE A 344 -19.37 15.38 -10.46
C ILE A 344 -19.75 14.76 -9.11
N ALA A 345 -20.46 13.62 -9.15
CA ALA A 345 -20.79 12.90 -7.93
C ALA A 345 -19.51 12.50 -7.16
N PRO A 346 -19.45 12.74 -5.84
CA PRO A 346 -18.24 12.48 -5.04
C PRO A 346 -17.68 11.06 -5.19
N ALA A 347 -18.56 10.05 -5.18
CA ALA A 347 -18.14 8.63 -5.33
C ALA A 347 -17.43 8.39 -6.66
N VAL A 348 -17.94 8.93 -7.76
CA VAL A 348 -17.36 8.79 -9.11
C VAL A 348 -16.02 9.52 -9.21
N ALA A 349 -15.91 10.72 -8.63
CA ALA A 349 -14.67 11.50 -8.60
C ALA A 349 -13.58 10.79 -7.80
N ILE A 350 -13.92 10.26 -6.61
CA ILE A 350 -13.03 9.49 -5.74
C ILE A 350 -12.54 8.23 -6.44
N SER A 351 -13.45 7.45 -7.02
CA SER A 351 -13.13 6.21 -7.75
C SER A 351 -12.14 6.49 -8.89
N ARG A 352 -12.40 7.51 -9.71
CA ARG A 352 -11.52 7.85 -10.83
C ARG A 352 -10.12 8.28 -10.38
N VAL A 353 -10.02 9.18 -9.41
CA VAL A 353 -8.74 9.65 -8.89
C VAL A 353 -7.98 8.51 -8.22
N GLY A 354 -8.68 7.65 -7.47
CA GLY A 354 -8.11 6.46 -6.85
C GLY A 354 -7.51 5.47 -7.86
N VAL A 355 -8.25 5.14 -8.92
CA VAL A 355 -7.78 4.22 -9.98
C VAL A 355 -6.53 4.76 -10.68
N ILE A 356 -6.51 6.05 -11.04
CA ILE A 356 -5.31 6.69 -11.64
C ILE A 356 -4.16 6.66 -10.64
N GLY A 357 -4.42 7.00 -9.37
CA GLY A 357 -3.39 7.05 -8.33
C GLY A 357 -2.74 5.70 -8.08
N ILE A 358 -3.55 4.66 -7.90
CA ILE A 358 -3.06 3.29 -7.62
C ILE A 358 -2.14 2.77 -8.74
N ALA A 359 -2.34 3.18 -9.99
CA ALA A 359 -1.42 2.84 -11.07
C ALA A 359 0.03 3.26 -10.77
N GLY A 360 0.24 4.36 -10.03
CA GLY A 360 1.58 4.80 -9.62
C GLY A 360 2.29 3.81 -8.70
N PHE A 361 1.56 3.24 -7.74
CA PHE A 361 2.11 2.24 -6.82
C PHE A 361 2.62 1.00 -7.56
N PHE A 362 1.93 0.59 -8.60
CA PHE A 362 2.24 -0.62 -9.34
C PHE A 362 3.25 -0.41 -10.47
N PHE A 363 3.06 0.60 -11.30
CA PHE A 363 3.97 0.86 -12.43
C PHE A 363 5.24 1.61 -12.03
N GLY A 364 5.20 2.35 -10.91
CA GLY A 364 6.33 3.10 -10.39
C GLY A 364 7.57 2.23 -10.16
N PRO A 365 7.49 1.14 -9.39
CA PRO A 365 8.61 0.23 -9.17
C PRO A 365 9.15 -0.40 -10.46
N THR A 366 8.27 -0.73 -11.42
CA THR A 366 8.67 -1.28 -12.72
C THR A 366 9.52 -0.27 -13.50
N ILE A 367 9.09 1.00 -13.56
CA ILE A 367 9.84 2.06 -14.25
C ILE A 367 11.18 2.30 -13.54
N THR A 368 11.20 2.31 -12.20
CA THR A 368 12.44 2.41 -11.40
C THR A 368 13.41 1.30 -11.78
N GLY A 369 12.92 0.05 -11.86
CA GLY A 369 13.72 -1.11 -12.26
C GLY A 369 14.26 -1.04 -13.68
N LEU A 370 13.47 -0.54 -14.63
CA LEU A 370 13.92 -0.32 -16.01
C LEU A 370 15.01 0.75 -16.09
N ILE A 371 14.88 1.86 -15.38
CA ILE A 371 15.92 2.87 -15.32
C ILE A 371 17.20 2.28 -14.71
N ALA A 372 17.05 1.51 -13.63
CA ALA A 372 18.17 0.86 -12.95
C ALA A 372 18.89 -0.18 -13.83
N GLU A 373 18.18 -0.85 -14.74
CA GLU A 373 18.77 -1.83 -15.67
C GLU A 373 19.73 -1.20 -16.66
N TYR A 374 19.37 -0.03 -17.21
CA TYR A 374 20.18 0.67 -18.20
C TYR A 374 21.20 1.64 -17.59
N THR A 375 21.14 1.86 -16.27
CA THR A 375 22.03 2.77 -15.55
C THR A 375 22.57 2.09 -14.28
N ASN A 376 22.00 2.44 -13.14
CA ASN A 376 22.17 1.80 -11.84
C ASN A 376 20.97 2.14 -10.94
N LEU A 377 20.84 1.47 -9.81
CA LEU A 377 19.70 1.69 -8.92
C LEU A 377 19.74 3.07 -8.25
N SER A 378 20.91 3.62 -8.01
CA SER A 378 21.05 4.98 -7.47
C SER A 378 20.38 6.03 -8.38
N ILE A 379 20.57 5.91 -9.70
CA ILE A 379 19.90 6.75 -10.70
C ILE A 379 18.42 6.39 -10.81
N GLY A 380 18.09 5.09 -10.78
CA GLY A 380 16.70 4.62 -10.76
C GLY A 380 15.87 5.26 -9.66
N MET A 381 16.46 5.43 -8.48
CA MET A 381 15.80 6.06 -7.34
C MET A 381 15.58 7.57 -7.46
N ALA A 382 16.21 8.24 -8.44
CA ALA A 382 15.89 9.62 -8.73
C ALA A 382 14.48 9.79 -9.32
N TYR A 383 13.97 8.77 -10.04
CA TYR A 383 12.62 8.81 -10.61
C TYR A 383 11.52 8.97 -9.54
N PRO A 384 11.41 8.13 -8.50
CA PRO A 384 10.40 8.32 -7.45
C PRO A 384 10.59 9.63 -6.66
N VAL A 385 11.82 10.12 -6.50
CA VAL A 385 12.08 11.45 -5.89
C VAL A 385 11.48 12.56 -6.75
N ILE A 386 11.73 12.55 -8.06
CA ILE A 386 11.18 13.53 -9.00
C ILE A 386 9.66 13.47 -9.00
N MET A 387 9.08 12.27 -8.98
CA MET A 387 7.63 12.08 -8.93
C MET A 387 7.04 12.63 -7.64
N LEU A 388 7.69 12.46 -6.51
CA LEU A 388 7.22 13.05 -5.24
C LEU A 388 7.25 14.59 -5.29
N ILE A 389 8.29 15.20 -5.85
CA ILE A 389 8.36 16.65 -6.08
C ILE A 389 7.24 17.10 -7.04
N LEU A 390 6.99 16.32 -8.10
CA LEU A 390 5.90 16.57 -9.05
C LEU A 390 4.54 16.54 -8.38
N ALA A 391 4.30 15.62 -7.43
CA ALA A 391 3.08 15.61 -6.63
C ALA A 391 2.91 16.94 -5.88
N GLY A 392 4.00 17.48 -5.31
CA GLY A 392 4.04 18.82 -4.71
C GLY A 392 3.66 19.94 -5.69
N PHE A 393 4.14 19.88 -6.93
CA PHE A 393 3.77 20.83 -7.99
C PHE A 393 2.28 20.72 -8.34
N LEU A 394 1.77 19.49 -8.48
CA LEU A 394 0.37 19.20 -8.82
C LEU A 394 -0.61 19.55 -7.67
N SER A 395 -0.12 19.89 -6.47
CA SER A 395 -0.95 20.45 -5.39
C SER A 395 -1.76 21.68 -5.82
N LYS A 396 -1.30 22.41 -6.85
CA LYS A 396 -2.03 23.56 -7.46
C LYS A 396 -3.40 23.16 -8.04
N SER A 397 -3.60 21.88 -8.39
CA SER A 397 -4.89 21.37 -8.86
C SER A 397 -5.91 21.22 -7.74
N ILE A 398 -5.46 21.18 -6.49
CA ILE A 398 -6.32 21.12 -5.32
C ILE A 398 -6.89 22.50 -5.08
N LYS A 399 -8.14 22.72 -5.50
CA LYS A 399 -8.85 23.99 -5.23
C LYS A 399 -9.15 24.08 -3.74
N THR A 400 -8.51 25.00 -3.05
CA THR A 400 -8.92 25.39 -1.70
C THR A 400 -10.20 26.22 -1.85
N GLY A 401 -11.32 25.67 -1.39
CA GLY A 401 -12.56 26.43 -1.29
C GLY A 401 -12.41 27.53 -0.25
N LYS A 402 -11.80 28.63 -0.66
CA LYS A 402 -11.91 29.97 -0.09
C LYS A 402 -12.24 30.87 -1.29
N ASN A 403 -13.54 31.02 -1.50
CA ASN A 403 -14.23 32.21 -1.93
C ASN A 403 -15.72 32.02 -1.70
#